data_40383e588ee82a8e87f34898a5cff412
#
_entry.id   40383e588ee82a8e87f34898a5cff412
#
_cell.length_a   1.000
_cell.length_b   1.000
_cell.length_c   1.000
_cell.angle_alpha   90.00
_cell.angle_beta   90.00
_cell.angle_gamma   90.00
#
_symmetry.space_group_name_H-M   'P 1'
#
loop_
_entity.id
_entity.type
_entity.pdbx_description
1 polymer ?
#
loop_
_entity_poly.entity_id
_entity_poly.type
_entity_poly.pdbx_seq_one_letter_code
_entity_poly.pdbx_strand_id
1 'polypeptide(L)' 'NAVTTCTKSDTVDSVSVLMTQNRVRHVPVLDGRKLIGIVSIGDVVKTRMGELEAEQQQLQSYITQG' A
#
# COMPACT_ATOMS: atom_id res chain seq x y z
N ASN A 1 -3.44 -21.30 12.91
CA ASN A 1 -3.90 -20.11 12.21
C ASN A 1 -2.86 -19.64 11.20
N ALA A 2 -3.33 -19.36 10.02
CA ALA A 2 -2.44 -18.84 8.98
C ALA A 2 -1.94 -17.45 9.37
N VAL A 3 -0.63 -17.25 9.27
CA VAL A 3 -0.05 -15.92 9.44
C VAL A 3 -0.29 -15.15 8.15
N THR A 4 -0.82 -13.94 8.30
CA THR A 4 -1.05 -13.05 7.16
C THR A 4 0.28 -12.46 6.72
N THR A 5 0.73 -12.79 5.51
CA THR A 5 2.00 -12.32 4.96
C THR A 5 1.81 -11.84 3.52
N CYS A 6 2.79 -11.10 3.02
CA CYS A 6 2.84 -10.70 1.62
C CYS A 6 4.26 -10.83 1.09
N THR A 7 4.42 -10.65 -0.21
CA THR A 7 5.72 -10.68 -0.86
C THR A 7 5.98 -9.33 -1.54
N LYS A 8 7.22 -9.10 -1.95
CA LYS A 8 7.58 -7.86 -2.65
C LYS A 8 6.92 -7.71 -4.01
N SER A 9 6.34 -8.79 -4.55
CA SER A 9 5.58 -8.71 -5.80
C SER A 9 4.11 -8.34 -5.60
N ASP A 10 3.62 -8.33 -4.36
CA ASP A 10 2.25 -7.93 -4.07
C ASP A 10 2.09 -6.42 -4.25
N THR A 11 0.92 -6.01 -4.72
CA THR A 11 0.61 -4.60 -4.92
C THR A 11 0.09 -3.97 -3.63
N VAL A 12 0.12 -2.64 -3.57
CA VAL A 12 -0.47 -1.89 -2.47
C VAL A 12 -1.96 -2.23 -2.32
N ASP A 13 -2.66 -2.40 -3.43
CA ASP A 13 -4.08 -2.78 -3.43
C ASP A 13 -4.30 -4.14 -2.80
N SER A 14 -3.51 -5.14 -3.20
CA SER A 14 -3.66 -6.49 -2.66
C SER A 14 -3.34 -6.53 -1.17
N VAL A 15 -2.32 -5.78 -0.74
CA VAL A 15 -1.96 -5.71 0.68
C VAL A 15 -3.06 -5.00 1.48
N SER A 16 -3.66 -3.94 0.92
CA SER A 16 -4.78 -3.24 1.57
C SER A 16 -5.96 -4.17 1.80
N VAL A 17 -6.32 -4.97 0.80
CA VAL A 17 -7.41 -5.95 0.90
C VAL A 17 -7.07 -6.98 1.97
N LEU A 18 -5.83 -7.47 1.98
CA LEU A 18 -5.37 -8.45 2.95
C LEU A 18 -5.49 -7.92 4.38
N MET A 19 -5.07 -6.68 4.61
CA MET A 19 -5.17 -6.03 5.92
C MET A 19 -6.62 -5.88 6.36
N THR A 20 -7.49 -5.48 5.44
CA THR A 20 -8.92 -5.28 5.72
C THR A 20 -9.60 -6.60 6.03
N GLN A 21 -9.37 -7.61 5.22
CA GLN A 21 -10.00 -8.91 5.39
C GLN A 21 -9.58 -9.61 6.68
N ASN A 22 -8.32 -9.43 7.08
CA ASN A 22 -7.78 -10.09 8.27
C ASN A 22 -7.76 -9.17 9.49
N ARG A 23 -8.20 -7.92 9.34
CA ARG A 23 -8.26 -6.91 10.42
C ARG A 23 -6.91 -6.74 11.11
N VAL A 24 -5.85 -6.69 10.31
CA VAL A 24 -4.49 -6.48 10.80
C VAL A 24 -3.96 -5.15 10.28
N ARG A 25 -3.08 -4.52 11.02
CA ARG A 25 -2.48 -3.24 10.67
C ARG A 25 -1.04 -3.35 10.21
N HIS A 26 -0.47 -4.53 10.32
CA HIS A 26 0.90 -4.82 9.93
C HIS A 26 0.93 -6.16 9.23
N VAL A 27 1.69 -6.23 8.13
CA VAL A 27 1.85 -7.46 7.36
C VAL A 27 3.33 -7.65 7.09
N PRO A 28 3.91 -8.78 7.53
CA PRO A 28 5.31 -9.09 7.21
C PRO A 28 5.48 -9.34 5.72
N VAL A 29 6.57 -8.84 5.18
CA VAL A 29 6.95 -9.06 3.78
C VAL A 29 8.02 -10.14 3.76
N LEU A 30 7.75 -11.21 3.03
CA LEU A 30 8.66 -12.36 2.93
C LEU A 30 9.25 -12.48 1.55
N ASP A 31 10.50 -12.93 1.50
CA ASP A 31 11.15 -13.37 0.28
C ASP A 31 11.49 -14.84 0.50
N GLY A 32 10.64 -15.73 -0.03
CA GLY A 32 10.70 -17.13 0.34
C GLY A 32 10.35 -17.30 1.80
N ARG A 33 11.31 -17.76 2.61
CA ARG A 33 11.14 -17.93 4.06
C ARG A 33 11.76 -16.79 4.86
N LYS A 34 12.37 -15.82 4.17
CA LYS A 34 13.12 -14.76 4.82
C LYS A 34 12.24 -13.53 5.00
N LEU A 35 12.18 -13.01 6.22
CA LEU A 35 11.52 -11.75 6.51
C LEU A 35 12.38 -10.61 6.01
N ILE A 36 11.87 -9.82 5.07
CA ILE A 36 12.61 -8.68 4.51
C ILE A 36 12.06 -7.33 4.95
N GLY A 37 10.89 -7.30 5.58
CA GLY A 37 10.32 -6.06 6.09
C GLY A 37 8.93 -6.25 6.62
N ILE A 38 8.34 -5.14 7.07
CA ILE A 38 6.96 -5.12 7.57
C ILE A 38 6.27 -3.90 6.94
N VAL A 39 5.10 -4.11 6.38
CA VAL A 39 4.27 -3.04 5.85
C VAL A 39 3.20 -2.70 6.88
N SER A 40 3.00 -1.43 7.19
CA SER A 40 1.96 -0.98 8.09
C SER A 40 0.81 -0.34 7.34
N ILE A 41 -0.35 -0.24 7.98
CA ILE A 41 -1.49 0.47 7.39
C ILE A 41 -1.12 1.94 7.13
N GLY A 42 -0.25 2.53 7.95
CA GLY A 42 0.25 3.89 7.71
C GLY A 42 0.99 4.01 6.40
N ASP A 43 1.83 3.02 6.08
CA ASP A 43 2.56 2.99 4.81
C ASP A 43 1.62 2.91 3.61
N VAL A 44 0.57 2.07 3.72
CA VAL A 44 -0.43 1.92 2.67
C VAL A 44 -1.20 3.22 2.45
N VAL A 45 -1.65 3.84 3.52
CA VAL A 45 -2.38 5.11 3.45
C VAL A 45 -1.51 6.21 2.85
N LYS A 46 -0.26 6.29 3.29
CA LYS A 46 0.68 7.29 2.79
C LYS A 46 0.91 7.15 1.28
N THR A 47 1.08 5.92 0.79
CA THR A 47 1.26 5.65 -0.63
C THR A 47 0.02 6.07 -1.42
N ARG A 48 -1.17 5.74 -0.93
CA ARG A 48 -2.42 6.12 -1.57
C ARG A 48 -2.61 7.62 -1.60
N MET A 49 -2.29 8.30 -0.52
CA MET A 49 -2.41 9.76 -0.46
C MET A 49 -1.45 10.42 -1.46
N GLY A 50 -0.23 9.88 -1.59
CA GLY A 50 0.72 10.39 -2.57
C GLY A 50 0.20 10.25 -4.00
N GLU A 51 -0.41 9.12 -4.34
CA GLU A 51 -1.03 8.92 -5.65
C GLU A 51 -2.16 9.92 -5.91
N LEU A 52 -3.03 10.12 -4.92
CA LEU A 52 -4.13 11.07 -5.03
C LEU A 52 -3.63 12.50 -5.18
N GLU A 53 -2.61 12.88 -4.44
CA GLU A 53 -2.01 14.21 -4.54
C GLU A 53 -1.43 14.44 -5.94
N ALA A 54 -0.77 13.44 -6.50
CA ALA A 54 -0.21 13.54 -7.85
C ALA A 54 -1.32 13.76 -8.87
N GLU A 55 -2.44 13.06 -8.76
CA GLU A 55 -3.59 13.26 -9.63
C GLU A 55 -4.16 14.65 -9.49
N GLN A 56 -4.30 15.14 -8.26
CA GLN A 56 -4.81 16.48 -8.01
C GLN A 56 -3.90 17.55 -8.60
N GLN A 57 -2.61 17.39 -8.46
CA GLN A 57 -1.64 18.33 -9.01
C GLN A 57 -1.73 18.38 -10.53
N GLN A 58 -1.88 17.25 -11.17
CA GLN A 58 -2.05 17.19 -12.62
C GLN A 58 -3.31 17.92 -13.06
N LEU A 59 -4.42 17.70 -12.37
CA LEU A 59 -5.67 18.38 -12.68
C LEU A 59 -5.57 19.88 -12.49
N GLN A 60 -4.96 20.32 -11.40
CA GLN A 60 -4.77 21.73 -11.12
C GLN A 60 -3.91 22.41 -12.18
N SER A 61 -2.84 21.75 -12.58
CA SER A 61 -1.95 22.25 -13.61
C SER A 61 -2.71 22.40 -14.94
N TYR A 62 -3.53 21.44 -15.27
CA TYR A 62 -4.34 21.45 -16.48
C TYR A 62 -5.36 22.59 -16.45
N ILE A 63 -6.04 22.76 -15.33
CA ILE A 63 -7.05 23.81 -15.17
C ILE A 63 -6.43 25.19 -15.24
N THR A 64 -5.28 25.38 -14.61
CA THR A 64 -4.62 26.67 -14.61
C THR A 64 -4.11 27.08 -15.99
N GLN A 65 -3.78 26.13 -16.82
CA GLN A 65 -3.33 26.39 -18.18
C GLN A 65 -4.47 26.70 -19.13
N GLY A 66 -5.65 26.27 -18.76
CA GLY A 66 -6.85 26.53 -19.54
C GLY A 66 -7.37 27.91 -19.30
#